data_4c7e62b4b6db2525e3951cd4c2510d36
#
_entry.id   4c7e62b4b6db2525e3951cd4c2510d36
#
_cell.length_a   1.000
_cell.length_b   1.000
_cell.length_c   1.000
_cell.angle_alpha   90.00
_cell.angle_beta   90.00
_cell.angle_gamma   90.00
#
_symmetry.space_group_name_H-M   'P 1'
#
loop_
_entity.id
_entity.type
_entity.pdbx_description
1 polymer ?
#
loop_
_entity_poly.entity_id
_entity_poly.type
_entity_poly.pdbx_seq_one_letter_code
_entity_poly.pdbx_strand_id
1 'polypeptide(L)'
;MKAFMDKEFMLQSPVAQHLYHTYAADMPICDYHCHISPKEIYENRRFENIAQVWLGGRQPDGSLAGDHYKWRVMRSNGVPEEYITGTKPDRERFQKFAEALPMCVGNPMYHWCHLELRKFFGYQGVLNGDTAEEVWNLCNDKLQHDDSMTVRGLIEQSNVAFIGTTDDPIDDLAWHKKIKEDPSIKFTVAPSFRPDKAINIQKPGFVEYMGKL
;
A
#
# COMPACT_ATOMS: atom_id res chain seq x y z
N MET A 1 -2.38 -31.94 -2.11
CA MET A 1 -2.11 -30.94 -1.05
C MET A 1 -2.73 -29.64 -1.50
N LYS A 2 -3.46 -28.91 -0.64
CA LYS A 2 -4.05 -27.60 -0.97
C LYS A 2 -2.92 -26.59 -1.22
N ALA A 3 -3.02 -25.77 -2.28
CA ALA A 3 -2.06 -24.71 -2.53
C ALA A 3 -2.10 -23.68 -1.39
N PHE A 4 -0.97 -22.99 -1.14
CA PHE A 4 -0.87 -21.98 -0.07
C PHE A 4 -1.93 -20.89 -0.21
N MET A 5 -2.18 -20.43 -1.41
CA MET A 5 -3.24 -19.48 -1.73
C MET A 5 -4.00 -19.96 -2.96
N ASP A 6 -5.08 -20.66 -2.77
CA ASP A 6 -6.02 -21.00 -3.82
C ASP A 6 -7.24 -20.06 -3.79
N LYS A 7 -8.21 -20.29 -4.66
CA LYS A 7 -9.46 -19.51 -4.70
C LYS A 7 -10.29 -19.58 -3.41
N GLU A 8 -10.03 -20.58 -2.58
CA GLU A 8 -10.68 -20.80 -1.28
C GLU A 8 -9.81 -20.36 -0.10
N PHE A 9 -8.77 -19.54 -0.36
CA PHE A 9 -7.91 -19.04 0.70
C PHE A 9 -8.76 -18.30 1.74
N MET A 10 -8.61 -18.66 3.02
CA MET A 10 -9.39 -18.18 4.18
C MET A 10 -10.88 -18.60 4.19
N LEU A 11 -11.42 -19.21 3.14
CA LEU A 11 -12.81 -19.71 3.07
C LEU A 11 -12.86 -21.16 3.56
N GLN A 12 -12.97 -21.36 4.88
CA GLN A 12 -12.78 -22.67 5.50
C GLN A 12 -14.06 -23.54 5.57
N SER A 13 -15.21 -23.01 5.17
CA SER A 13 -16.45 -23.77 5.17
C SER A 13 -17.23 -23.60 3.87
N PRO A 14 -18.08 -24.58 3.49
CA PRO A 14 -18.96 -24.44 2.32
C PRO A 14 -19.86 -23.21 2.39
N VAL A 15 -20.29 -22.82 3.58
CA VAL A 15 -21.10 -21.61 3.79
C VAL A 15 -20.27 -20.36 3.48
N ALA A 16 -19.04 -20.26 3.99
CA ALA A 16 -18.13 -19.14 3.70
C ALA A 16 -17.84 -19.02 2.20
N GLN A 17 -17.56 -20.15 1.54
CA GLN A 17 -17.34 -20.19 0.09
C GLN A 17 -18.57 -19.72 -0.68
N HIS A 18 -19.77 -20.23 -0.33
CA HIS A 18 -21.01 -19.82 -0.97
C HIS A 18 -21.30 -18.33 -0.78
N LEU A 19 -21.19 -17.81 0.43
CA LEU A 19 -21.43 -16.39 0.71
C LEU A 19 -20.45 -15.48 -0.03
N TYR A 20 -19.17 -15.84 -0.01
CA TYR A 20 -18.16 -15.05 -0.69
C TYR A 20 -18.36 -15.05 -2.20
N HIS A 21 -18.39 -16.22 -2.84
CA HIS A 21 -18.45 -16.31 -4.30
C HIS A 21 -19.77 -15.85 -4.90
N THR A 22 -20.87 -15.97 -4.14
CA THR A 22 -22.19 -15.57 -4.65
C THR A 22 -22.50 -14.10 -4.42
N TYR A 23 -22.03 -13.52 -3.30
CA TYR A 23 -22.49 -12.19 -2.89
C TYR A 23 -21.38 -11.17 -2.65
N ALA A 24 -20.16 -11.58 -2.31
CA ALA A 24 -19.14 -10.65 -1.85
C ALA A 24 -18.02 -10.41 -2.87
N ALA A 25 -17.66 -11.41 -3.68
CA ALA A 25 -16.46 -11.36 -4.54
C ALA A 25 -16.44 -10.17 -5.51
N ASP A 26 -17.59 -9.82 -6.07
CA ASP A 26 -17.74 -8.76 -7.07
C ASP A 26 -18.24 -7.43 -6.48
N MET A 27 -18.40 -7.36 -5.16
CA MET A 27 -18.83 -6.11 -4.52
C MET A 27 -17.73 -5.06 -4.59
N PRO A 28 -18.09 -3.80 -4.89
CA PRO A 28 -17.12 -2.71 -4.87
C PRO A 28 -16.59 -2.46 -3.46
N ILE A 29 -15.32 -2.10 -3.37
CA ILE A 29 -14.67 -1.79 -2.11
C ILE A 29 -14.94 -0.32 -1.74
N CYS A 30 -15.38 -0.12 -0.50
CA CYS A 30 -15.38 1.17 0.15
C CYS A 30 -14.19 1.22 1.11
N ASP A 31 -13.08 1.79 0.65
CA ASP A 31 -11.88 1.98 1.46
C ASP A 31 -12.01 3.28 2.26
N TYR A 32 -12.66 3.19 3.40
CA TYR A 32 -12.95 4.35 4.24
C TYR A 32 -11.74 4.88 5.02
N HIS A 33 -10.59 4.23 4.94
CA HIS A 33 -9.35 4.66 5.60
C HIS A 33 -8.12 4.26 4.77
N CYS A 34 -7.61 5.20 4.00
CA CYS A 34 -6.51 4.99 3.08
C CYS A 34 -5.40 6.03 3.30
N HIS A 35 -4.15 5.62 3.09
CA HIS A 35 -2.98 6.49 3.21
C HIS A 35 -2.35 6.87 1.87
N ILE A 36 -3.00 6.56 0.74
CA ILE A 36 -2.53 7.01 -0.57
C ILE A 36 -2.68 8.53 -0.66
N SER A 37 -1.64 9.22 -1.10
CA SER A 37 -1.66 10.66 -1.28
C SER A 37 -2.66 11.08 -2.37
N PRO A 38 -3.58 12.01 -2.11
CA PRO A 38 -4.46 12.57 -3.14
C PRO A 38 -3.69 13.15 -4.33
N LYS A 39 -2.49 13.70 -4.10
CA LYS A 39 -1.59 14.15 -5.16
C LYS A 39 -1.20 13.00 -6.08
N GLU A 40 -0.78 11.87 -5.54
CA GLU A 40 -0.37 10.70 -6.33
C GLU A 40 -1.54 10.11 -7.13
N ILE A 41 -2.77 10.15 -6.58
CA ILE A 41 -3.99 9.77 -7.30
C ILE A 41 -4.23 10.72 -8.47
N TYR A 42 -4.19 12.05 -8.24
CA TYR A 42 -4.43 13.04 -9.29
C TYR A 42 -3.39 12.96 -10.40
N GLU A 43 -2.10 12.90 -10.04
CA GLU A 43 -0.98 12.81 -10.97
C GLU A 43 -0.85 11.44 -11.64
N ASN A 44 -1.63 10.46 -11.18
CA ASN A 44 -1.60 9.08 -11.65
C ASN A 44 -0.18 8.49 -11.64
N ARG A 45 0.50 8.62 -10.50
CA ARG A 45 1.91 8.24 -10.34
C ARG A 45 2.18 6.82 -10.83
N ARG A 46 3.29 6.64 -11.54
CA ARG A 46 3.89 5.35 -11.84
C ARG A 46 5.06 5.10 -10.90
N PHE A 47 5.15 3.90 -10.35
CA PHE A 47 6.28 3.49 -9.50
C PHE A 47 7.41 2.92 -10.36
N GLU A 48 8.64 3.23 -10.00
CA GLU A 48 9.82 2.71 -10.72
C GLU A 48 10.09 1.25 -10.40
N ASN A 49 9.77 0.82 -9.16
CA ASN A 49 10.06 -0.53 -8.70
C ASN A 49 9.18 -0.94 -7.50
N ILE A 50 9.15 -2.24 -7.21
CA ILE A 50 8.35 -2.82 -6.13
C ILE A 50 8.78 -2.36 -4.73
N ALA A 51 10.05 -1.98 -4.53
CA ALA A 51 10.50 -1.46 -3.24
C ALA A 51 9.88 -0.08 -2.96
N GLN A 52 9.70 0.76 -3.98
CA GLN A 52 8.96 2.03 -3.81
C GLN A 52 7.50 1.79 -3.44
N VAL A 53 6.85 0.79 -4.01
CA VAL A 53 5.46 0.43 -3.67
C VAL A 53 5.36 -0.08 -2.23
N TRP A 54 6.26 -0.97 -1.82
CA TRP A 54 6.15 -1.68 -0.55
C TRP A 54 6.87 -1.04 0.62
N LEU A 55 8.06 -0.53 0.37
CA LEU A 55 8.92 0.00 1.44
C LEU A 55 8.92 1.53 1.45
N GLY A 56 8.57 2.15 0.32
CA GLY A 56 8.72 3.59 0.17
C GLY A 56 10.16 4.03 0.39
N GLY A 57 10.34 5.21 0.93
CA GLY A 57 11.67 5.72 1.21
C GLY A 57 11.69 7.19 1.62
N ARG A 58 12.86 7.78 1.51
CA ARG A 58 13.06 9.19 1.80
C ARG A 58 12.53 10.06 0.66
N GLN A 59 11.71 11.03 1.04
CA GLN A 59 11.13 11.99 0.11
C GLN A 59 12.14 13.12 -0.18
N PRO A 60 11.93 13.94 -1.23
CA PRO A 60 12.78 15.08 -1.54
C PRO A 60 12.92 16.10 -0.41
N ASP A 61 11.93 16.24 0.45
CA ASP A 61 11.92 17.10 1.64
C ASP A 61 12.66 16.48 2.84
N GLY A 62 13.23 15.28 2.68
CA GLY A 62 13.93 14.54 3.72
C GLY A 62 13.01 13.73 4.65
N SER A 63 11.68 13.84 4.53
CA SER A 63 10.74 13.02 5.27
C SER A 63 10.78 11.55 4.81
N LEU A 64 10.20 10.66 5.61
CA LEU A 64 10.05 9.25 5.28
C LEU A 64 8.59 8.95 4.96
N ALA A 65 8.32 8.41 3.77
CA ALA A 65 7.02 7.92 3.40
C ALA A 65 7.11 6.46 2.97
N GLY A 66 6.33 5.59 3.60
CA GLY A 66 6.31 4.17 3.31
C GLY A 66 5.58 3.37 4.37
N ASP A 67 5.48 2.07 4.14
CA ASP A 67 4.78 1.17 5.05
C ASP A 67 5.62 0.85 6.29
N HIS A 68 5.32 1.56 7.37
CA HIS A 68 6.01 1.35 8.65
C HIS A 68 5.76 -0.03 9.27
N TYR A 69 4.75 -0.77 8.84
CA TYR A 69 4.54 -2.16 9.27
C TYR A 69 5.56 -3.08 8.62
N LYS A 70 5.84 -2.92 7.32
CA LYS A 70 6.93 -3.64 6.64
C LYS A 70 8.30 -3.29 7.25
N TRP A 71 8.53 -2.02 7.59
CA TRP A 71 9.77 -1.62 8.31
C TRP A 71 9.90 -2.30 9.67
N ARG A 72 8.81 -2.43 10.43
CA ARG A 72 8.83 -3.15 11.71
C ARG A 72 9.16 -4.62 11.54
N VAL A 73 8.58 -5.28 10.53
CA VAL A 73 8.91 -6.67 10.20
C VAL A 73 10.40 -6.83 9.91
N MET A 74 10.98 -5.96 9.11
CA MET A 74 12.42 -5.98 8.83
C MET A 74 13.25 -5.81 10.13
N ARG A 75 12.92 -4.82 10.96
CA ARG A 75 13.60 -4.60 12.25
C ARG A 75 13.50 -5.79 13.18
N SER A 76 12.31 -6.40 13.29
CA SER A 76 12.08 -7.57 14.13
C SER A 76 12.90 -8.78 13.69
N ASN A 77 13.30 -8.82 12.41
CA ASN A 77 14.17 -9.85 11.86
C ASN A 77 15.66 -9.44 11.84
N GLY A 78 16.04 -8.38 12.53
CA GLY A 78 17.42 -7.94 12.68
C GLY A 78 18.03 -7.30 11.44
N VAL A 79 17.22 -6.86 10.49
CA VAL A 79 17.72 -6.15 9.30
C VAL A 79 18.27 -4.79 9.73
N PRO A 80 19.52 -4.43 9.32
CA PRO A 80 20.11 -3.13 9.64
C PRO A 80 19.29 -1.95 9.08
N GLU A 81 19.21 -0.86 9.84
CA GLU A 81 18.39 0.31 9.51
C GLU A 81 18.74 0.95 8.15
N GLU A 82 20.00 0.82 7.70
CA GLU A 82 20.43 1.31 6.39
C GLU A 82 19.67 0.71 5.21
N TYR A 83 19.12 -0.53 5.37
CA TYR A 83 18.27 -1.20 4.38
C TYR A 83 16.78 -0.90 4.55
N ILE A 84 16.38 -0.29 5.66
CA ILE A 84 14.96 -0.05 5.99
C ILE A 84 14.58 1.39 5.61
N THR A 85 15.14 2.36 6.31
CA THR A 85 14.89 3.79 6.09
C THR A 85 16.15 4.58 5.69
N GLY A 86 17.28 3.88 5.55
CA GLY A 86 18.55 4.48 5.14
C GLY A 86 18.66 4.65 3.62
N THR A 87 19.91 4.70 3.15
CA THR A 87 20.24 5.09 1.76
C THR A 87 20.65 3.93 0.87
N LYS A 88 20.47 2.70 1.31
CA LYS A 88 20.78 1.53 0.46
C LYS A 88 19.90 1.50 -0.79
N PRO A 89 20.42 1.01 -1.92
CA PRO A 89 19.65 0.87 -3.15
C PRO A 89 18.36 0.05 -2.96
N ASP A 90 17.30 0.41 -3.65
CA ASP A 90 16.00 -0.22 -3.57
C ASP A 90 16.06 -1.74 -3.82
N ARG A 91 16.94 -2.19 -4.74
CA ARG A 91 17.14 -3.63 -5.00
C ARG A 91 17.68 -4.37 -3.77
N GLU A 92 18.64 -3.78 -3.05
CA GLU A 92 19.20 -4.37 -1.83
C GLU A 92 18.17 -4.35 -0.68
N ARG A 93 17.41 -3.26 -0.56
CA ARG A 93 16.32 -3.12 0.41
C ARG A 93 15.25 -4.18 0.18
N PHE A 94 14.84 -4.39 -1.05
CA PHE A 94 13.88 -5.42 -1.43
C PHE A 94 14.42 -6.84 -1.13
N GLN A 95 15.70 -7.11 -1.40
CA GLN A 95 16.35 -8.38 -1.06
C GLN A 95 16.23 -8.67 0.44
N LYS A 96 16.55 -7.68 1.28
CA LYS A 96 16.45 -7.83 2.75
C LYS A 96 15.03 -8.02 3.25
N PHE A 97 14.06 -7.39 2.61
CA PHE A 97 12.65 -7.65 2.90
C PHE A 97 12.24 -9.08 2.50
N ALA A 98 12.65 -9.53 1.33
CA ALA A 98 12.37 -10.88 0.85
C ALA A 98 12.99 -11.98 1.75
N GLU A 99 14.20 -11.75 2.27
CA GLU A 99 14.85 -12.63 3.25
C GLU A 99 14.09 -12.67 4.59
N ALA A 100 13.53 -11.54 5.03
CA ALA A 100 12.79 -11.44 6.30
C ALA A 100 11.37 -12.03 6.21
N LEU A 101 10.72 -11.95 5.06
CA LEU A 101 9.31 -12.31 4.89
C LEU A 101 8.97 -13.76 5.28
N PRO A 102 9.75 -14.79 4.98
CA PRO A 102 9.48 -16.17 5.42
C PRO A 102 9.41 -16.34 6.94
N MET A 103 10.07 -15.48 7.69
CA MET A 103 10.02 -15.52 9.17
C MET A 103 8.70 -14.97 9.73
N CYS A 104 7.83 -14.45 8.86
CA CYS A 104 6.56 -13.84 9.24
C CYS A 104 5.36 -14.78 9.04
N VAL A 105 5.57 -16.09 8.92
CA VAL A 105 4.49 -17.08 8.85
C VAL A 105 3.58 -16.94 10.07
N GLY A 106 2.27 -16.78 9.82
CA GLY A 106 1.29 -16.49 10.88
C GLY A 106 1.03 -15.00 11.11
N ASN A 107 1.86 -14.11 10.56
CA ASN A 107 1.60 -12.67 10.51
C ASN A 107 0.83 -12.33 9.24
N PRO A 108 -0.19 -11.45 9.28
CA PRO A 108 -0.92 -11.01 8.09
C PRO A 108 -0.02 -10.47 6.96
N MET A 109 1.11 -9.86 7.27
CA MET A 109 2.06 -9.35 6.29
C MET A 109 2.53 -10.42 5.30
N TYR A 110 2.75 -11.66 5.79
CA TYR A 110 3.10 -12.78 4.94
C TYR A 110 2.01 -13.07 3.89
N HIS A 111 0.75 -13.08 4.31
CA HIS A 111 -0.39 -13.31 3.42
C HIS A 111 -0.59 -12.12 2.45
N TRP A 112 -0.56 -10.90 2.94
CA TRP A 112 -0.81 -9.71 2.13
C TRP A 112 0.18 -9.56 0.99
N CYS A 113 1.47 -9.68 1.26
CA CYS A 113 2.49 -9.60 0.22
C CYS A 113 2.27 -10.65 -0.89
N HIS A 114 1.95 -11.89 -0.51
CA HIS A 114 1.68 -12.93 -1.50
C HIS A 114 0.35 -12.75 -2.24
N LEU A 115 -0.69 -12.19 -1.58
CA LEU A 115 -1.94 -11.83 -2.26
C LEU A 115 -1.71 -10.71 -3.28
N GLU A 116 -0.95 -9.69 -2.93
CA GLU A 116 -0.57 -8.61 -3.83
C GLU A 116 0.20 -9.12 -5.03
N LEU A 117 1.22 -9.97 -4.80
CA LEU A 117 2.01 -10.59 -5.88
C LEU A 117 1.14 -11.41 -6.83
N ARG A 118 0.16 -12.15 -6.33
CA ARG A 118 -0.78 -12.93 -7.15
C ARG A 118 -1.75 -12.05 -7.91
N LYS A 119 -2.39 -11.10 -7.22
CA LYS A 119 -3.45 -10.28 -7.80
C LYS A 119 -2.92 -9.34 -8.88
N PHE A 120 -1.86 -8.59 -8.59
CA PHE A 120 -1.38 -7.54 -9.47
C PHE A 120 -0.27 -8.01 -10.41
N PHE A 121 0.58 -8.91 -9.94
CA PHE A 121 1.77 -9.34 -10.70
C PHE A 121 1.65 -10.73 -11.31
N GLY A 122 0.65 -11.53 -10.90
CA GLY A 122 0.44 -12.89 -11.42
C GLY A 122 1.45 -13.92 -10.90
N TYR A 123 2.26 -13.57 -9.90
CA TYR A 123 3.25 -14.46 -9.33
C TYR A 123 2.60 -15.49 -8.42
N GLN A 124 2.79 -16.77 -8.70
CA GLN A 124 2.17 -17.88 -7.98
C GLN A 124 3.09 -18.55 -6.95
N GLY A 125 4.37 -18.17 -6.94
CA GLY A 125 5.37 -18.70 -6.03
C GLY A 125 5.30 -18.10 -4.62
N VAL A 126 6.34 -18.38 -3.84
CA VAL A 126 6.57 -17.84 -2.50
C VAL A 126 7.78 -16.91 -2.57
N LEU A 127 7.64 -15.70 -2.04
CA LEU A 127 8.73 -14.74 -1.95
C LEU A 127 9.64 -15.09 -0.76
N ASN A 128 10.91 -15.26 -1.07
CA ASN A 128 12.00 -15.45 -0.11
C ASN A 128 13.30 -14.89 -0.70
N GLY A 129 14.42 -15.05 0.01
CA GLY A 129 15.72 -14.57 -0.45
C GLY A 129 16.18 -15.16 -1.79
N ASP A 130 15.82 -16.41 -2.08
CA ASP A 130 16.23 -17.12 -3.31
C ASP A 130 15.38 -16.71 -4.52
N THR A 131 14.10 -16.36 -4.30
CA THR A 131 13.17 -15.94 -5.35
C THR A 131 13.10 -14.43 -5.52
N ALA A 132 13.82 -13.65 -4.71
CA ALA A 132 13.77 -12.20 -4.70
C ALA A 132 14.10 -11.56 -6.05
N GLU A 133 15.07 -12.10 -6.78
CA GLU A 133 15.45 -11.56 -8.08
C GLU A 133 14.39 -11.80 -9.15
N GLU A 134 13.82 -12.99 -9.20
CA GLU A 134 12.71 -13.33 -10.11
C GLU A 134 11.53 -12.38 -9.87
N VAL A 135 11.12 -12.21 -8.60
CA VAL A 135 10.00 -11.34 -8.23
C VAL A 135 10.31 -9.87 -8.52
N TRP A 136 11.54 -9.43 -8.25
CA TRP A 136 11.97 -8.07 -8.57
C TRP A 136 11.83 -7.77 -10.06
N ASN A 137 12.34 -8.64 -10.91
CA ASN A 137 12.29 -8.47 -12.35
C ASN A 137 10.86 -8.50 -12.88
N LEU A 138 10.06 -9.48 -12.45
CA LEU A 138 8.64 -9.59 -12.84
C LEU A 138 7.81 -8.36 -12.44
N CYS A 139 7.95 -7.92 -11.20
CA CYS A 139 7.17 -6.79 -10.70
C CYS A 139 7.58 -5.49 -11.39
N ASN A 140 8.87 -5.26 -11.55
CA ASN A 140 9.35 -4.01 -12.14
C ASN A 140 9.07 -3.92 -13.64
N ASP A 141 9.14 -5.03 -14.37
CA ASP A 141 8.71 -5.05 -15.76
C ASP A 141 7.25 -4.60 -15.91
N LYS A 142 6.35 -5.14 -15.10
CA LYS A 142 4.95 -4.70 -15.09
C LYS A 142 4.78 -3.25 -14.65
N LEU A 143 5.40 -2.83 -13.54
CA LEU A 143 5.29 -1.45 -13.05
C LEU A 143 5.75 -0.41 -14.09
N GLN A 144 6.76 -0.76 -14.89
CA GLN A 144 7.33 0.15 -15.88
C GLN A 144 6.61 0.14 -17.22
N HIS A 145 6.07 -0.99 -17.66
CA HIS A 145 5.58 -1.18 -19.02
C HIS A 145 4.06 -1.42 -19.13
N ASP A 146 3.38 -1.79 -18.04
CA ASP A 146 1.93 -1.98 -18.05
C ASP A 146 1.22 -0.69 -17.58
N ASP A 147 0.40 -0.10 -18.44
CA ASP A 147 -0.32 1.15 -18.14
C ASP A 147 -1.37 0.99 -17.04
N SER A 148 -1.81 -0.23 -16.76
CA SER A 148 -2.71 -0.51 -15.65
C SER A 148 -2.01 -0.53 -14.27
N MET A 149 -0.67 -0.45 -14.22
CA MET A 149 0.12 -0.50 -12.98
C MET A 149 0.52 0.89 -12.47
N THR A 150 -0.30 1.88 -12.73
CA THR A 150 -0.25 3.21 -12.11
C THR A 150 -1.11 3.25 -10.84
N VAL A 151 -1.02 4.33 -10.06
CA VAL A 151 -1.83 4.50 -8.83
C VAL A 151 -3.31 4.33 -9.13
N ARG A 152 -3.86 5.01 -10.15
CA ARG A 152 -5.28 4.87 -10.54
C ARG A 152 -5.59 3.46 -11.03
N GLY A 153 -4.74 2.89 -11.86
CA GLY A 153 -4.95 1.55 -12.40
C GLY A 153 -4.95 0.46 -11.33
N LEU A 154 -4.11 0.55 -10.31
CA LEU A 154 -4.11 -0.37 -9.16
C LEU A 154 -5.39 -0.24 -8.31
N ILE A 155 -5.89 0.98 -8.12
CA ILE A 155 -7.16 1.26 -7.44
C ILE A 155 -8.33 0.66 -8.23
N GLU A 156 -8.38 0.88 -9.54
CA GLU A 156 -9.43 0.36 -10.43
C GLU A 156 -9.42 -1.17 -10.51
N GLN A 157 -8.24 -1.80 -10.64
CA GLN A 157 -8.09 -3.27 -10.58
C GLN A 157 -8.57 -3.86 -9.26
N SER A 158 -8.59 -3.06 -8.19
CA SER A 158 -9.10 -3.47 -6.89
C SER A 158 -10.61 -3.31 -6.74
N ASN A 159 -11.32 -2.85 -7.77
CA ASN A 159 -12.76 -2.57 -7.74
C ASN A 159 -13.15 -1.61 -6.59
N VAL A 160 -12.34 -0.58 -6.38
CA VAL A 160 -12.58 0.43 -5.34
C VAL A 160 -13.52 1.50 -5.88
N ALA A 161 -14.65 1.70 -5.23
CA ALA A 161 -15.63 2.74 -5.56
C ALA A 161 -15.42 4.03 -4.74
N PHE A 162 -14.85 3.91 -3.54
CA PHE A 162 -14.67 5.03 -2.62
C PHE A 162 -13.36 4.89 -1.85
N ILE A 163 -12.64 6.01 -1.70
CA ILE A 163 -11.44 6.14 -0.87
C ILE A 163 -11.63 7.30 0.12
N GLY A 164 -11.48 7.01 1.41
CA GLY A 164 -11.33 8.00 2.47
C GLY A 164 -9.86 8.23 2.80
N THR A 165 -9.29 9.33 2.33
CA THR A 165 -7.89 9.69 2.62
C THR A 165 -7.72 10.23 4.04
N THR A 166 -6.49 10.26 4.55
CA THR A 166 -6.20 10.75 5.91
C THR A 166 -5.60 12.14 5.84
N ASP A 167 -6.41 13.16 6.14
CA ASP A 167 -6.06 14.56 5.93
C ASP A 167 -6.09 15.36 7.22
N ASP A 168 -5.25 16.39 7.29
CA ASP A 168 -5.23 17.32 8.40
C ASP A 168 -6.42 18.29 8.29
N PRO A 169 -7.13 18.61 9.39
CA PRO A 169 -8.27 19.55 9.35
C PRO A 169 -8.00 20.93 8.75
N ILE A 170 -6.75 21.38 8.75
CA ILE A 170 -6.36 22.67 8.16
C ILE A 170 -5.88 22.58 6.71
N ASP A 171 -5.92 21.39 6.09
CA ASP A 171 -5.54 21.22 4.69
C ASP A 171 -6.50 21.98 3.77
N ASP A 172 -5.96 22.57 2.71
CA ASP A 172 -6.73 23.30 1.70
C ASP A 172 -7.55 22.42 0.76
N LEU A 173 -7.30 21.11 0.80
CA LEU A 173 -7.92 20.08 -0.03
C LEU A 173 -7.78 20.32 -1.55
N ALA A 174 -6.72 20.99 -1.96
CA ALA A 174 -6.52 21.38 -3.35
C ALA A 174 -6.52 20.17 -4.31
N TRP A 175 -5.93 19.06 -3.90
CA TRP A 175 -5.90 17.83 -4.71
C TRP A 175 -7.25 17.13 -4.77
N HIS A 176 -8.02 17.12 -3.67
CA HIS A 176 -9.39 16.58 -3.67
C HIS A 176 -10.31 17.35 -4.61
N LYS A 177 -10.18 18.68 -4.64
CA LYS A 177 -10.96 19.53 -5.57
C LYS A 177 -10.63 19.16 -7.01
N LYS A 178 -9.33 19.06 -7.37
CA LYS A 178 -8.89 18.65 -8.71
C LYS A 178 -9.37 17.25 -9.09
N ILE A 179 -9.29 16.28 -8.17
CA ILE A 179 -9.79 14.92 -8.40
C ILE A 179 -11.29 14.93 -8.68
N LYS A 180 -12.06 15.71 -7.92
CA LYS A 180 -13.51 15.81 -8.09
C LYS A 180 -13.90 16.41 -9.45
N GLU A 181 -13.07 17.28 -10.02
CA GLU A 181 -13.28 17.93 -11.32
C GLU A 181 -12.77 17.08 -12.49
N ASP A 182 -11.97 16.05 -12.25
CA ASP A 182 -11.39 15.21 -13.30
C ASP A 182 -12.34 14.03 -13.66
N PRO A 183 -13.02 14.09 -14.83
CA PRO A 183 -13.97 13.05 -15.22
C PRO A 183 -13.31 11.72 -15.58
N SER A 184 -11.98 11.66 -15.69
CA SER A 184 -11.24 10.42 -15.95
C SER A 184 -11.13 9.53 -14.72
N ILE A 185 -11.28 10.09 -13.50
CA ILE A 185 -11.25 9.35 -12.25
C ILE A 185 -12.63 8.78 -11.97
N LYS A 186 -12.74 7.45 -11.90
CA LYS A 186 -14.02 6.72 -11.85
C LYS A 186 -14.48 6.36 -10.43
N PHE A 187 -13.66 6.60 -9.44
CA PHE A 187 -13.94 6.35 -8.02
C PHE A 187 -14.00 7.67 -7.25
N THR A 188 -14.70 7.66 -6.12
CA THR A 188 -14.79 8.83 -5.24
C THR A 188 -13.59 8.89 -4.31
N VAL A 189 -12.99 10.07 -4.19
CA VAL A 189 -11.95 10.35 -3.17
C VAL A 189 -12.45 11.47 -2.28
N ALA A 190 -12.53 11.21 -0.98
CA ALA A 190 -12.98 12.17 0.01
C ALA A 190 -12.00 12.27 1.19
N PRO A 191 -11.80 13.46 1.77
CA PRO A 191 -10.94 13.61 2.95
C PRO A 191 -11.62 13.03 4.19
N SER A 192 -10.82 12.41 5.06
CA SER A 192 -11.23 12.06 6.42
C SER A 192 -10.65 13.06 7.41
N PHE A 193 -11.46 13.50 8.35
CA PHE A 193 -11.05 14.43 9.40
C PHE A 193 -10.11 13.71 10.39
N ARG A 194 -8.83 14.06 10.40
CA ARG A 194 -7.82 13.47 11.27
C ARG A 194 -7.27 14.52 12.26
N PRO A 195 -7.86 14.65 13.44
CA PRO A 195 -7.57 15.75 14.36
C PRO A 195 -6.35 15.53 15.27
N ASP A 196 -5.38 14.72 14.89
CA ASP A 196 -4.22 14.38 15.74
C ASP A 196 -3.53 15.62 16.32
N LYS A 197 -3.35 16.67 15.53
CA LYS A 197 -2.70 17.89 15.99
C LYS A 197 -3.59 18.72 16.93
N ALA A 198 -4.91 18.65 16.74
CA ALA A 198 -5.88 19.37 17.58
C ALA A 198 -6.08 18.72 18.96
N ILE A 199 -5.81 17.42 19.11
CA ILE A 199 -5.96 16.71 20.39
C ILE A 199 -4.64 16.57 21.17
N ASN A 200 -3.50 16.82 20.54
CA ASN A 200 -2.18 16.69 21.15
C ASN A 200 -1.73 18.00 21.83
N ILE A 201 -2.48 18.43 22.82
CA ILE A 201 -2.31 19.75 23.52
C ILE A 201 -0.91 19.94 24.13
N GLN A 202 -0.23 18.84 24.46
CA GLN A 202 1.10 18.87 25.08
C GLN A 202 2.24 18.97 24.06
N LYS A 203 1.97 18.90 22.77
CA LYS A 203 3.02 18.97 21.76
C LYS A 203 3.40 20.40 21.39
N PRO A 204 4.67 20.65 21.09
CA PRO A 204 5.11 21.94 20.55
C PRO A 204 4.29 22.32 19.30
N GLY A 205 3.95 23.60 19.16
CA GLY A 205 3.21 24.10 18.01
C GLY A 205 1.68 23.96 18.13
N PHE A 206 1.15 23.41 19.22
CA PHE A 206 -0.30 23.24 19.40
C PHE A 206 -1.07 24.57 19.29
N VAL A 207 -0.61 25.62 19.99
CA VAL A 207 -1.28 26.94 20.00
C VAL A 207 -1.31 27.55 18.60
N GLU A 208 -0.18 27.47 17.87
CA GLU A 208 -0.09 27.96 16.50
C GLU A 208 -1.01 27.19 15.55
N TYR A 209 -1.11 25.88 15.74
CA TYR A 209 -2.00 25.02 14.97
C TYR A 209 -3.48 25.39 15.22
N MET A 210 -3.88 25.58 16.49
CA MET A 210 -5.23 25.98 16.85
C MET A 210 -5.61 27.35 16.29
N GLY A 211 -4.64 28.23 16.09
CA GLY A 211 -4.87 29.52 15.42
C GLY A 211 -5.14 29.43 13.92
N LYS A 212 -4.85 28.28 13.30
CA LYS A 212 -5.10 28.00 11.85
C LYS A 212 -6.39 27.19 11.64
N LEU A 213 -6.86 26.47 12.64
CA LEU A 213 -8.07 25.67 12.62
C LEU A 213 -9.31 26.55 12.75
#